data_996f370277438ec7d27a3154f5efae3f
#
_entry.id   996f370277438ec7d27a3154f5efae3f
#
_cell.length_a   1.000
_cell.length_b   1.000
_cell.length_c   1.000
_cell.angle_alpha   90.00
_cell.angle_beta   90.00
_cell.angle_gamma   90.00
#
_symmetry.space_group_name_H-M   'P 1'
#
loop_
_entity.id
_entity.type
_entity.pdbx_description
1 polymer ?
#
loop_
_entity_poly.entity_id
_entity_poly.type
_entity_poly.pdbx_seq_one_letter_code
_entity_poly.pdbx_strand_id
1 'polypeptide(L)'
;MPQRDTPLVAGEYYHLYNRGHNRQDIFFERENYLFFLRRVRQYLLGEDETSKDFGELSRAVWETSEVYTTVVAYCLMPNHFHLLVRPHDDDLSRRMQRFSISYTKAVNKRYSRVGALFQGQFQAVRVDHDEYLLHLSRYIHLNPVMAGLVRQPEVWEFSSYRDYIGLRQGTLPAPDVVLSQFPTTGAYRAFVESYQPADKNIISHLLLDDAWVQTSEVSEDFGSLKTF
;
A
#
# COMPACT_ATOMS: atom_id res chain seq x y z
N MET A 1 -5.93 -1.87 -25.57
CA MET A 1 -5.71 -2.15 -24.12
C MET A 1 -7.03 -2.58 -23.54
N PRO A 2 -7.12 -3.63 -22.73
CA PRO A 2 -8.39 -3.94 -22.07
C PRO A 2 -8.81 -2.73 -21.26
N GLN A 3 -10.01 -2.25 -21.53
CA GLN A 3 -10.63 -1.15 -20.81
C GLN A 3 -11.07 -1.71 -19.46
N ARG A 4 -10.92 -0.94 -18.39
CA ARG A 4 -11.41 -1.32 -17.07
C ARG A 4 -12.93 -1.29 -17.09
N ASP A 5 -13.59 -2.33 -16.59
CA ASP A 5 -15.04 -2.41 -16.57
C ASP A 5 -15.68 -1.41 -15.61
N THR A 6 -14.93 -0.94 -14.61
CA THR A 6 -15.39 0.05 -13.63
C THR A 6 -14.57 1.32 -13.73
N PRO A 7 -15.19 2.49 -14.04
CA PRO A 7 -14.50 3.78 -14.02
C PRO A 7 -14.07 4.15 -12.61
N LEU A 8 -12.93 4.83 -12.47
CA LEU A 8 -12.49 5.39 -11.20
C LEU A 8 -13.08 6.80 -11.06
N VAL A 9 -14.02 6.95 -10.14
CA VAL A 9 -14.84 8.15 -9.94
C VAL A 9 -14.27 8.97 -8.78
N ALA A 10 -14.23 10.29 -8.94
CA ALA A 10 -13.82 11.22 -7.89
C ALA A 10 -14.70 11.06 -6.63
N GLY A 11 -14.08 11.17 -5.46
CA GLY A 11 -14.75 11.10 -4.16
C GLY A 11 -15.00 9.68 -3.62
N GLU A 12 -14.83 8.65 -4.44
CA GLU A 12 -15.02 7.25 -4.03
C GLU A 12 -13.72 6.63 -3.50
N TYR A 13 -13.83 5.62 -2.64
CA TYR A 13 -12.65 4.91 -2.13
C TYR A 13 -12.31 3.71 -3.00
N TYR A 14 -11.00 3.48 -3.19
CA TYR A 14 -10.48 2.36 -3.98
C TYR A 14 -9.34 1.67 -3.28
N HIS A 15 -9.37 0.35 -3.32
CA HIS A 15 -8.20 -0.48 -3.06
C HIS A 15 -7.41 -0.62 -4.36
N LEU A 16 -6.23 0.00 -4.42
CA LEU A 16 -5.29 -0.13 -5.53
C LEU A 16 -4.18 -1.11 -5.15
N TYR A 17 -3.86 -2.03 -6.05
CA TYR A 17 -2.76 -2.96 -5.85
C TYR A 17 -2.18 -3.43 -7.18
N ASN A 18 -0.94 -3.89 -7.12
CA ASN A 18 -0.27 -4.59 -8.22
C ASN A 18 0.86 -5.43 -7.64
N ARG A 19 1.29 -6.44 -8.39
CA ARG A 19 2.41 -7.30 -8.02
C ARG A 19 3.44 -7.44 -9.14
N GLY A 20 4.61 -7.92 -8.78
CA GLY A 20 5.66 -8.25 -9.72
C GLY A 20 5.27 -9.35 -10.70
N HIS A 21 5.78 -9.23 -11.94
CA HIS A 21 5.63 -10.27 -12.96
C HIS A 21 6.18 -11.60 -12.42
N ASN A 22 5.46 -12.68 -12.61
CA ASN A 22 5.80 -14.00 -12.05
C ASN A 22 6.06 -13.98 -10.54
N ARG A 23 5.38 -13.11 -9.79
CA ARG A 23 5.54 -12.91 -8.34
C ARG A 23 6.96 -12.49 -7.91
N GLN A 24 7.80 -12.02 -8.83
CA GLN A 24 9.13 -11.49 -8.52
C GLN A 24 9.03 -10.23 -7.66
N ASP A 25 10.10 -9.95 -6.92
CA ASP A 25 10.21 -8.73 -6.16
C ASP A 25 10.15 -7.50 -7.06
N ILE A 26 9.48 -6.47 -6.56
CA ILE A 26 9.44 -5.13 -7.14
C ILE A 26 10.24 -4.13 -6.28
N PHE A 27 10.60 -4.53 -5.07
CA PHE A 27 11.49 -3.80 -4.19
C PHE A 27 12.67 -4.71 -3.82
N PHE A 28 13.87 -4.31 -4.19
CA PHE A 28 15.10 -5.10 -4.03
C PHE A 28 15.94 -4.60 -2.85
N GLU A 29 15.81 -3.33 -2.50
CA GLU A 29 16.52 -2.66 -1.42
C GLU A 29 15.66 -1.54 -0.82
N ARG A 30 16.02 -1.03 0.34
CA ARG A 30 15.28 0.01 1.07
C ARG A 30 15.02 1.26 0.21
N GLU A 31 15.96 1.64 -0.62
CA GLU A 31 15.90 2.81 -1.50
C GLU A 31 14.76 2.69 -2.52
N ASN A 32 14.41 1.47 -2.95
CA ASN A 32 13.28 1.26 -3.87
C ASN A 32 11.94 1.58 -3.21
N TYR A 33 11.75 1.19 -1.93
CA TYR A 33 10.55 1.54 -1.17
C TYR A 33 10.42 3.06 -1.00
N LEU A 34 11.50 3.73 -0.62
CA LEU A 34 11.52 5.18 -0.47
C LEU A 34 11.27 5.89 -1.80
N PHE A 35 11.87 5.40 -2.88
CA PHE A 35 11.63 5.92 -4.21
C PHE A 35 10.17 5.75 -4.65
N PHE A 36 9.58 4.59 -4.38
CA PHE A 36 8.17 4.32 -4.65
C PHE A 36 7.27 5.32 -3.92
N LEU A 37 7.48 5.55 -2.62
CA LEU A 37 6.71 6.51 -1.83
C LEU A 37 6.87 7.95 -2.36
N ARG A 38 8.07 8.34 -2.79
CA ARG A 38 8.28 9.63 -3.47
C ARG A 38 7.48 9.74 -4.76
N ARG A 39 7.44 8.65 -5.56
CA ARG A 39 6.63 8.63 -6.79
C ARG A 39 5.13 8.63 -6.51
N VAL A 40 4.66 7.99 -5.44
CA VAL A 40 3.27 8.11 -4.98
C VAL A 40 2.94 9.57 -4.69
N ARG A 41 3.78 10.29 -3.93
CA ARG A 41 3.60 11.71 -3.64
C ARG A 41 3.53 12.55 -4.92
N GLN A 42 4.48 12.37 -5.82
CA GLN A 42 4.54 13.12 -7.06
C GLN A 42 3.32 12.88 -7.97
N TYR A 43 2.97 11.63 -8.22
CA TYR A 43 1.94 11.31 -9.22
C TYR A 43 0.53 11.29 -8.66
N LEU A 44 0.35 10.90 -7.40
CA LEU A 44 -0.97 10.80 -6.80
C LEU A 44 -1.36 12.04 -5.99
N LEU A 45 -0.42 12.64 -5.26
CA LEU A 45 -0.71 13.84 -4.46
C LEU A 45 -0.44 15.15 -5.24
N GLY A 46 0.37 15.11 -6.29
CA GLY A 46 0.74 16.31 -7.06
C GLY A 46 1.90 17.10 -6.42
N GLU A 47 2.64 16.50 -5.49
CA GLU A 47 3.80 17.15 -4.88
C GLU A 47 4.96 17.30 -5.89
N ASP A 48 5.56 18.47 -5.97
CA ASP A 48 6.65 18.75 -6.91
C ASP A 48 7.98 18.15 -6.41
N GLU A 49 8.81 17.60 -7.31
CA GLU A 49 10.14 17.03 -6.95
C GLU A 49 11.11 18.07 -6.36
N THR A 50 10.82 19.36 -6.51
CA THR A 50 11.68 20.45 -6.05
C THR A 50 11.54 20.77 -4.56
N SER A 51 10.54 20.25 -3.87
CA SER A 51 10.40 20.42 -2.42
C SER A 51 11.46 19.55 -1.69
N LYS A 52 12.62 20.17 -1.42
CA LYS A 52 13.82 19.50 -0.88
C LYS A 52 13.71 19.09 0.59
N ASP A 53 12.69 19.52 1.32
CA ASP A 53 12.55 19.27 2.76
C ASP A 53 11.28 18.49 3.09
N PHE A 54 11.44 17.20 3.34
CA PHE A 54 10.38 16.26 3.66
C PHE A 54 9.72 16.46 5.04
N GLY A 55 10.08 17.49 5.81
CA GLY A 55 9.64 17.64 7.20
C GLY A 55 8.78 18.86 7.51
N GLU A 56 9.09 20.04 6.98
CA GLU A 56 8.43 21.29 7.44
C GLU A 56 7.53 21.98 6.41
N LEU A 57 7.75 21.80 5.10
CA LEU A 57 6.97 22.48 4.07
C LEU A 57 5.63 21.79 3.74
N SER A 58 5.45 20.52 4.12
CA SER A 58 4.26 19.78 3.70
C SER A 58 2.96 20.33 4.29
N ARG A 59 2.97 20.95 5.47
CA ARG A 59 1.74 21.48 6.09
C ARG A 59 1.23 22.77 5.43
N ALA A 60 2.14 23.63 4.96
CA ALA A 60 1.77 24.90 4.31
C ALA A 60 1.35 24.71 2.84
N VAL A 61 1.88 23.67 2.15
CA VAL A 61 1.53 23.35 0.77
C VAL A 61 0.12 22.73 0.66
N TRP A 62 -0.35 22.07 1.72
CA TRP A 62 -1.72 21.50 1.77
C TRP A 62 -2.83 22.55 1.72
N GLU A 63 -2.54 23.80 2.10
CA GLU A 63 -3.54 24.88 2.10
C GLU A 63 -3.74 25.56 0.73
N THR A 64 -2.84 25.31 -0.25
CA THR A 64 -2.83 26.03 -1.53
C THR A 64 -2.74 25.16 -2.80
N SER A 65 -2.43 23.88 -2.71
CA SER A 65 -2.36 22.99 -3.87
C SER A 65 -3.53 22.00 -3.87
N GLU A 66 -4.15 21.85 -5.04
CA GLU A 66 -5.15 20.80 -5.26
C GLU A 66 -4.50 19.44 -5.14
N VAL A 67 -4.74 18.73 -4.02
CA VAL A 67 -4.33 17.34 -3.84
C VAL A 67 -5.17 16.47 -4.75
N TYR A 68 -4.54 15.75 -5.66
CA TYR A 68 -5.25 14.93 -6.64
C TYR A 68 -5.87 13.66 -6.05
N THR A 69 -5.27 13.12 -4.99
CA THR A 69 -5.68 11.86 -4.39
C THR A 69 -5.27 11.82 -2.92
N THR A 70 -6.18 11.49 -2.03
CA THR A 70 -5.88 11.16 -0.65
C THR A 70 -5.43 9.71 -0.57
N VAL A 71 -4.27 9.45 0.03
CA VAL A 71 -3.82 8.10 0.41
C VAL A 71 -4.27 7.86 1.85
N VAL A 72 -5.22 6.95 2.05
CA VAL A 72 -5.75 6.63 3.39
C VAL A 72 -4.80 5.68 4.11
N ALA A 73 -4.49 4.55 3.51
CA ALA A 73 -3.58 3.56 4.06
C ALA A 73 -2.70 2.95 2.97
N TYR A 74 -1.53 2.44 3.36
CA TYR A 74 -0.65 1.72 2.44
C TYR A 74 0.17 0.64 3.13
N CYS A 75 0.56 -0.36 2.34
CA CYS A 75 1.61 -1.32 2.68
C CYS A 75 2.36 -1.73 1.42
N LEU A 76 3.69 -1.65 1.48
CA LEU A 76 4.59 -2.07 0.41
C LEU A 76 5.25 -3.38 0.82
N MET A 77 4.95 -4.45 0.10
CA MET A 77 5.50 -5.79 0.30
C MET A 77 6.61 -6.04 -0.73
N PRO A 78 7.56 -6.93 -0.50
CA PRO A 78 8.69 -7.14 -1.43
C PRO A 78 8.26 -7.26 -2.89
N ASN A 79 7.21 -7.99 -3.17
CA ASN A 79 6.76 -8.31 -4.52
C ASN A 79 5.40 -7.69 -4.94
N HIS A 80 4.76 -6.90 -4.07
CA HIS A 80 3.49 -6.23 -4.37
C HIS A 80 3.27 -5.00 -3.49
N PHE A 81 2.22 -4.23 -3.78
CA PHE A 81 1.81 -3.12 -2.94
C PHE A 81 0.30 -3.05 -2.80
N HIS A 82 -0.15 -2.46 -1.71
CA HIS A 82 -1.53 -2.08 -1.45
C HIS A 82 -1.60 -0.60 -1.11
N LEU A 83 -2.53 0.11 -1.75
CA LEU A 83 -2.89 1.50 -1.43
C LEU A 83 -4.40 1.59 -1.27
N LEU A 84 -4.89 2.14 -0.17
CA LEU A 84 -6.27 2.56 -0.02
C LEU A 84 -6.32 4.06 -0.30
N VAL A 85 -7.06 4.46 -1.32
CA VAL A 85 -7.05 5.83 -1.83
C VAL A 85 -8.45 6.39 -2.07
N ARG A 86 -8.54 7.73 -2.08
CA ARG A 86 -9.71 8.49 -2.53
C ARG A 86 -9.26 9.54 -3.54
N PRO A 87 -9.54 9.39 -4.83
CA PRO A 87 -9.27 10.41 -5.83
C PRO A 87 -10.20 11.61 -5.67
N HIS A 88 -9.70 12.80 -6.01
CA HIS A 88 -10.47 14.04 -6.01
C HIS A 88 -10.89 14.46 -7.43
N ASP A 89 -10.41 13.75 -8.44
CA ASP A 89 -10.78 13.88 -9.85
C ASP A 89 -10.76 12.52 -10.56
N ASP A 90 -11.15 12.49 -11.83
CA ASP A 90 -11.29 11.25 -12.62
C ASP A 90 -9.98 10.81 -13.31
N ASP A 91 -8.85 11.48 -13.05
CA ASP A 91 -7.55 11.22 -13.70
C ASP A 91 -6.68 10.15 -13.00
N LEU A 92 -7.17 9.51 -11.93
CA LEU A 92 -6.41 8.53 -11.15
C LEU A 92 -5.81 7.41 -12.03
N SER A 93 -6.58 6.91 -13.00
CA SER A 93 -6.10 5.84 -13.91
C SER A 93 -4.85 6.27 -14.69
N ARG A 94 -4.87 7.49 -15.23
CA ARG A 94 -3.75 8.06 -16.00
C ARG A 94 -2.53 8.32 -15.12
N ARG A 95 -2.74 8.81 -13.89
CA ARG A 95 -1.67 9.04 -12.92
C ARG A 95 -1.01 7.73 -12.49
N MET A 96 -1.79 6.71 -12.19
CA MET A 96 -1.27 5.38 -11.87
C MET A 96 -0.51 4.73 -13.02
N GLN A 97 -0.93 4.95 -14.26
CA GLN A 97 -0.18 4.51 -15.44
C GLN A 97 1.19 5.19 -15.51
N ARG A 98 1.24 6.53 -15.38
CA ARG A 98 2.50 7.30 -15.39
C ARG A 98 3.41 6.90 -14.25
N PHE A 99 2.86 6.75 -13.06
CA PHE A 99 3.55 6.25 -11.88
C PHE A 99 4.21 4.88 -12.15
N SER A 100 3.43 3.90 -12.63
CA SER A 100 3.91 2.55 -12.90
C SER A 100 5.02 2.52 -13.95
N ILE A 101 4.88 3.32 -15.02
CA ILE A 101 5.92 3.46 -16.06
C ILE A 101 7.19 4.08 -15.47
N SER A 102 7.07 5.16 -14.68
CA SER A 102 8.20 5.85 -14.07
C SER A 102 8.97 4.91 -13.13
N TYR A 103 8.26 4.21 -12.25
CA TYR A 103 8.85 3.27 -11.31
C TYR A 103 9.55 2.11 -12.04
N THR A 104 8.86 1.47 -13.01
CA THR A 104 9.43 0.38 -13.81
C THR A 104 10.71 0.79 -14.54
N LYS A 105 10.70 1.97 -15.19
CA LYS A 105 11.90 2.48 -15.90
C LYS A 105 13.08 2.67 -14.95
N ALA A 106 12.84 3.24 -13.77
CA ALA A 106 13.89 3.49 -12.79
C ALA A 106 14.49 2.18 -12.25
N VAL A 107 13.64 1.22 -11.88
CA VAL A 107 14.07 -0.10 -11.41
C VAL A 107 14.83 -0.84 -12.51
N ASN A 108 14.30 -0.90 -13.72
CA ASN A 108 14.96 -1.57 -14.84
C ASN A 108 16.33 -0.96 -15.14
N LYS A 109 16.44 0.38 -15.11
CA LYS A 109 17.72 1.07 -15.28
C LYS A 109 18.71 0.73 -14.15
N ARG A 110 18.26 0.75 -12.90
CA ARG A 110 19.11 0.52 -11.70
C ARG A 110 19.70 -0.89 -11.68
N TYR A 111 18.91 -1.90 -12.09
CA TYR A 111 19.26 -3.31 -11.99
C TYR A 111 19.55 -3.96 -13.34
N SER A 112 19.75 -3.17 -14.41
CA SER A 112 20.03 -3.65 -15.77
C SER A 112 19.01 -4.68 -16.27
N ARG A 113 17.73 -4.48 -15.90
CA ARG A 113 16.61 -5.37 -16.28
C ARG A 113 15.95 -4.90 -17.56
N VAL A 114 15.33 -5.84 -18.26
CA VAL A 114 14.48 -5.59 -19.42
C VAL A 114 13.08 -6.20 -19.20
N GLY A 115 12.07 -5.63 -19.85
CA GLY A 115 10.71 -6.13 -19.80
C GLY A 115 9.86 -5.56 -18.66
N ALA A 116 8.73 -6.22 -18.41
CA ALA A 116 7.74 -5.79 -17.43
C ALA A 116 8.25 -6.03 -15.99
N LEU A 117 8.05 -5.04 -15.13
CA LEU A 117 8.25 -5.20 -13.68
C LEU A 117 6.98 -5.75 -13.03
N PHE A 118 5.83 -5.18 -13.39
CA PHE A 118 4.52 -5.59 -12.87
C PHE A 118 3.86 -6.63 -13.76
N GLN A 119 3.00 -7.45 -13.19
CA GLN A 119 2.27 -8.53 -13.89
C GLN A 119 1.30 -8.00 -14.96
N GLY A 120 0.93 -6.73 -14.89
CA GLY A 120 0.02 -6.08 -15.81
C GLY A 120 -0.35 -4.69 -15.32
N GLN A 121 -1.54 -4.23 -15.68
CA GLN A 121 -2.08 -2.99 -15.14
C GLN A 121 -2.38 -3.16 -13.64
N PHE A 122 -2.30 -2.06 -12.88
CA PHE A 122 -2.73 -2.07 -11.49
C PHE A 122 -4.21 -2.43 -11.40
N GLN A 123 -4.58 -3.12 -10.36
CA GLN A 123 -5.96 -3.44 -10.04
C GLN A 123 -6.55 -2.34 -9.16
N ALA A 124 -7.85 -2.12 -9.29
CA ALA A 124 -8.60 -1.19 -8.46
C ALA A 124 -9.97 -1.78 -8.18
N VAL A 125 -10.30 -1.89 -6.92
CA VAL A 125 -11.61 -2.34 -6.45
C VAL A 125 -12.23 -1.23 -5.63
N ARG A 126 -13.49 -0.88 -5.91
CA ARG A 126 -14.23 0.14 -5.15
C ARG A 126 -14.56 -0.39 -3.76
N VAL A 127 -14.39 0.47 -2.77
CA VAL A 127 -14.75 0.23 -1.37
C VAL A 127 -15.98 1.06 -1.07
N ASP A 128 -17.14 0.43 -1.02
CA ASP A 128 -18.44 1.11 -1.03
C ASP A 128 -19.13 1.16 0.34
N HIS A 129 -18.52 0.57 1.38
CA HIS A 129 -19.04 0.58 2.75
C HIS A 129 -17.96 0.92 3.77
N ASP A 130 -18.34 1.64 4.83
CA ASP A 130 -17.44 2.01 5.92
C ASP A 130 -16.85 0.78 6.63
N GLU A 131 -17.63 -0.26 6.84
CA GLU A 131 -17.15 -1.52 7.40
C GLU A 131 -16.02 -2.13 6.56
N TYR A 132 -16.17 -2.12 5.23
CA TYR A 132 -15.12 -2.62 4.33
C TYR A 132 -13.87 -1.75 4.37
N LEU A 133 -14.04 -0.43 4.55
CA LEU A 133 -12.91 0.49 4.70
C LEU A 133 -12.06 0.15 5.94
N LEU A 134 -12.73 -0.12 7.08
CA LEU A 134 -12.06 -0.51 8.32
C LEU A 134 -11.32 -1.85 8.17
N HIS A 135 -12.03 -2.87 7.71
CA HIS A 135 -11.45 -4.21 7.56
C HIS A 135 -10.34 -4.25 6.52
N LEU A 136 -10.45 -3.46 5.43
CA LEU A 136 -9.40 -3.33 4.44
C LEU A 136 -8.17 -2.61 4.99
N SER A 137 -8.33 -1.54 5.77
CA SER A 137 -7.20 -0.88 6.42
C SER A 137 -6.44 -1.84 7.34
N ARG A 138 -7.16 -2.64 8.13
CA ARG A 138 -6.60 -3.71 8.97
C ARG A 138 -5.85 -4.75 8.14
N TYR A 139 -6.47 -5.25 7.07
CA TYR A 139 -5.84 -6.21 6.16
C TYR A 139 -4.54 -5.66 5.56
N ILE A 140 -4.55 -4.42 5.07
CA ILE A 140 -3.36 -3.76 4.51
C ILE A 140 -2.24 -3.70 5.54
N HIS A 141 -2.55 -3.36 6.79
CA HIS A 141 -1.56 -3.23 7.85
C HIS A 141 -1.02 -4.58 8.36
N LEU A 142 -1.82 -5.64 8.28
CA LEU A 142 -1.42 -6.99 8.68
C LEU A 142 -0.71 -7.79 7.58
N ASN A 143 -0.68 -7.30 6.34
CA ASN A 143 -0.04 -8.02 5.23
C ASN A 143 1.37 -8.54 5.57
N PRO A 144 2.29 -7.74 6.18
CA PRO A 144 3.63 -8.21 6.50
C PRO A 144 3.65 -9.33 7.55
N VAL A 145 2.70 -9.32 8.48
CA VAL A 145 2.55 -10.37 9.49
C VAL A 145 1.99 -11.63 8.88
N MET A 146 0.94 -11.51 8.06
CA MET A 146 0.32 -12.64 7.34
C MET A 146 1.30 -13.31 6.36
N ALA A 147 2.22 -12.53 5.78
CA ALA A 147 3.29 -13.04 4.93
C ALA A 147 4.51 -13.58 5.71
N GLY A 148 4.48 -13.58 7.05
CA GLY A 148 5.58 -14.07 7.88
C GLY A 148 6.85 -13.22 7.85
N LEU A 149 6.80 -12.00 7.30
CA LEU A 149 7.97 -11.10 7.21
C LEU A 149 8.33 -10.48 8.56
N VAL A 150 7.35 -10.23 9.40
CA VAL A 150 7.50 -9.69 10.74
C VAL A 150 6.50 -10.34 11.69
N ARG A 151 6.80 -10.30 13.00
CA ARG A 151 5.87 -10.83 14.03
C ARG A 151 4.81 -9.82 14.46
N GLN A 152 5.08 -8.53 14.30
CA GLN A 152 4.20 -7.44 14.71
C GLN A 152 4.17 -6.40 13.58
N PRO A 153 3.00 -5.83 13.23
CA PRO A 153 2.85 -4.96 12.08
C PRO A 153 3.63 -3.63 12.21
N GLU A 154 3.87 -3.13 13.43
CA GLU A 154 4.66 -1.94 13.69
C GLU A 154 6.15 -2.09 13.36
N VAL A 155 6.64 -3.32 13.26
CA VAL A 155 8.04 -3.59 12.87
C VAL A 155 8.26 -3.31 11.38
N TRP A 156 7.21 -3.44 10.55
CA TRP A 156 7.33 -3.22 9.12
C TRP A 156 7.34 -1.71 8.79
N GLU A 157 8.50 -1.20 8.39
CA GLU A 157 8.74 0.23 8.13
C GLU A 157 7.88 0.77 6.98
N PHE A 158 7.60 -0.04 5.96
CA PHE A 158 6.96 0.36 4.70
C PHE A 158 5.44 0.18 4.71
N SER A 159 4.84 0.37 5.88
CA SER A 159 3.40 0.42 6.10
C SER A 159 3.01 1.73 6.77
N SER A 160 1.77 2.18 6.53
CA SER A 160 1.17 3.30 7.25
C SER A 160 0.72 2.94 8.67
N TYR A 161 0.85 1.70 9.11
CA TYR A 161 0.40 1.27 10.44
C TYR A 161 0.98 2.10 11.58
N ARG A 162 2.29 2.45 11.50
CA ARG A 162 2.96 3.29 12.52
C ARG A 162 2.32 4.67 12.67
N ASP A 163 1.79 5.22 11.58
CA ASP A 163 1.09 6.52 11.60
C ASP A 163 -0.26 6.38 12.32
N TYR A 164 -0.97 5.28 12.08
CA TYR A 164 -2.27 4.99 12.69
C TYR A 164 -2.20 4.80 14.20
N ILE A 165 -1.12 4.22 14.71
CA ILE A 165 -0.95 3.97 16.16
C ILE A 165 -0.09 5.04 16.85
N GLY A 166 0.24 6.15 16.16
CA GLY A 166 0.96 7.29 16.72
C GLY A 166 2.47 7.09 16.91
N LEU A 167 3.06 6.03 16.37
CA LEU A 167 4.52 5.78 16.43
C LEU A 167 5.30 6.53 15.35
N ARG A 168 4.63 7.10 14.35
CA ARG A 168 5.21 7.93 13.31
C ARG A 168 4.22 9.04 12.97
N GLN A 169 4.73 10.22 12.66
CA GLN A 169 3.95 11.35 12.15
C GLN A 169 4.28 11.57 10.66
N GLY A 170 3.94 10.59 9.83
CA GLY A 170 4.11 10.69 8.40
C GLY A 170 3.07 11.60 7.77
N THR A 171 3.42 12.23 6.67
CA THR A 171 2.54 13.16 5.94
C THR A 171 1.90 12.52 4.69
N LEU A 172 2.21 11.26 4.40
CA LEU A 172 1.61 10.58 3.25
C LEU A 172 0.22 10.02 3.56
N PRO A 173 -0.01 9.26 4.65
CA PRO A 173 -1.34 8.75 4.94
C PRO A 173 -2.21 9.83 5.60
N ALA A 174 -3.48 9.86 5.20
CA ALA A 174 -4.55 10.63 5.85
C ALA A 174 -5.51 9.64 6.55
N PRO A 175 -5.21 9.24 7.79
CA PRO A 175 -5.90 8.15 8.48
C PRO A 175 -7.26 8.53 9.05
N ASP A 176 -7.63 9.82 9.04
CA ASP A 176 -8.77 10.39 9.78
C ASP A 176 -10.10 9.68 9.48
N VAL A 177 -10.34 9.34 8.21
CA VAL A 177 -11.58 8.65 7.82
C VAL A 177 -11.74 7.29 8.49
N VAL A 178 -10.65 6.62 8.81
CA VAL A 178 -10.64 5.35 9.54
C VAL A 178 -10.59 5.61 11.04
N LEU A 179 -9.66 6.45 11.51
CA LEU A 179 -9.43 6.66 12.94
C LEU A 179 -10.58 7.38 13.63
N SER A 180 -11.36 8.22 12.93
CA SER A 180 -12.56 8.87 13.49
C SER A 180 -13.64 7.88 13.93
N GLN A 181 -13.59 6.63 13.47
CA GLN A 181 -14.50 5.55 13.87
C GLN A 181 -14.05 4.82 15.14
N PHE A 182 -12.90 5.19 15.70
CA PHE A 182 -12.36 4.64 16.94
C PHE A 182 -12.23 5.73 18.00
N PRO A 183 -12.51 5.43 19.28
CA PRO A 183 -12.39 6.42 20.35
C PRO A 183 -10.92 6.86 20.58
N THR A 184 -9.96 6.01 20.27
CA THR A 184 -8.52 6.27 20.42
C THR A 184 -7.71 5.48 19.38
N THR A 185 -6.47 5.87 19.14
CA THR A 185 -5.50 5.09 18.34
C THR A 185 -5.22 3.71 18.95
N GLY A 186 -5.30 3.59 20.29
CA GLY A 186 -5.20 2.31 21.00
C GLY A 186 -6.37 1.38 20.69
N ALA A 187 -7.59 1.92 20.49
CA ALA A 187 -8.73 1.12 20.07
C ALA A 187 -8.56 0.58 18.64
N TYR A 188 -7.99 1.38 17.73
CA TYR A 188 -7.62 0.90 16.41
C TYR A 188 -6.55 -0.20 16.47
N ARG A 189 -5.52 -0.02 17.32
CA ARG A 189 -4.51 -1.05 17.56
C ARG A 189 -5.12 -2.36 18.02
N ALA A 190 -5.99 -2.32 19.03
CA ALA A 190 -6.70 -3.49 19.51
C ALA A 190 -7.56 -4.16 18.44
N PHE A 191 -8.22 -3.37 17.58
CA PHE A 191 -8.96 -3.87 16.42
C PHE A 191 -8.05 -4.61 15.44
N VAL A 192 -6.85 -4.10 15.17
CA VAL A 192 -5.88 -4.78 14.29
C VAL A 192 -5.38 -6.07 14.92
N GLU A 193 -5.02 -6.04 16.20
CA GLU A 193 -4.49 -7.20 16.95
C GLU A 193 -5.53 -8.31 17.19
N SER A 194 -6.83 -7.97 17.19
CA SER A 194 -7.93 -8.93 17.36
C SER A 194 -8.30 -9.69 16.08
N TYR A 195 -7.54 -9.51 14.98
CA TYR A 195 -7.82 -10.15 13.70
C TYR A 195 -7.97 -11.67 13.81
N GLN A 196 -9.03 -12.19 13.20
CA GLN A 196 -9.25 -13.61 13.02
C GLN A 196 -9.24 -13.94 11.50
N PRO A 197 -8.80 -15.14 11.10
CA PRO A 197 -8.80 -15.52 9.69
C PRO A 197 -10.17 -15.39 9.00
N ALA A 198 -11.27 -15.58 9.74
CA ALA A 198 -12.63 -15.42 9.24
C ALA A 198 -12.96 -13.97 8.84
N ASP A 199 -12.29 -12.96 9.43
CA ASP A 199 -12.51 -11.55 9.13
C ASP A 199 -12.15 -11.21 7.66
N LYS A 200 -11.27 -12.01 7.03
CA LYS A 200 -10.95 -11.89 5.62
C LYS A 200 -12.18 -12.05 4.72
N ASN A 201 -13.16 -12.84 5.15
CA ASN A 201 -14.38 -13.06 4.37
C ASN A 201 -15.20 -11.79 4.19
N ILE A 202 -15.13 -10.84 5.13
CA ILE A 202 -15.85 -9.55 5.08
C ILE A 202 -15.42 -8.75 3.85
N ILE A 203 -14.13 -8.81 3.51
CA ILE A 203 -13.53 -8.06 2.41
C ILE A 203 -13.07 -8.94 1.24
N SER A 204 -13.48 -10.19 1.19
CA SER A 204 -13.00 -11.16 0.18
C SER A 204 -13.17 -10.65 -1.24
N HIS A 205 -14.28 -9.95 -1.54
CA HIS A 205 -14.55 -9.34 -2.83
C HIS A 205 -13.65 -8.15 -3.19
N LEU A 206 -12.98 -7.55 -2.19
CA LEU A 206 -11.99 -6.48 -2.38
C LEU A 206 -10.58 -7.00 -2.60
N LEU A 207 -10.36 -8.28 -2.33
CA LEU A 207 -9.08 -8.94 -2.48
C LEU A 207 -9.06 -9.70 -3.79
N LEU A 208 -7.90 -9.83 -4.39
CA LEU A 208 -7.72 -10.80 -5.47
C LEU A 208 -7.80 -12.22 -4.91
N ASP A 209 -8.26 -13.15 -5.77
CA ASP A 209 -8.32 -14.58 -5.47
C ASP A 209 -7.14 -15.07 -4.64
N ASP A 210 -7.39 -16.01 -3.72
CA ASP A 210 -6.42 -16.58 -2.78
C ASP A 210 -5.13 -17.14 -3.41
N ALA A 211 -5.11 -17.33 -4.73
CA ALA A 211 -3.90 -17.57 -5.51
C ALA A 211 -2.80 -16.49 -5.31
N TRP A 212 -3.11 -15.37 -4.66
CA TRP A 212 -2.17 -14.30 -4.35
C TRP A 212 -1.47 -14.48 -3.00
N VAL A 213 -2.10 -15.18 -2.07
CA VAL A 213 -1.61 -15.33 -0.67
C VAL A 213 -0.85 -16.65 -0.46
N GLN A 214 -1.02 -17.63 -1.34
CA GLN A 214 -0.25 -18.87 -1.25
C GLN A 214 1.12 -18.66 -1.90
N THR A 215 2.14 -18.58 -1.11
CA THR A 215 3.21 -19.51 -0.82
C THR A 215 4.39 -18.77 -0.20
N SER A 216 4.59 -18.93 1.06
CA SER A 216 5.81 -19.48 1.55
C SER A 216 5.40 -20.71 2.37
N GLU A 217 5.34 -21.87 1.77
CA GLU A 217 5.60 -23.09 2.51
C GLU A 217 6.98 -22.87 3.08
N VAL A 218 7.04 -22.45 4.32
CA VAL A 218 8.22 -22.62 5.15
C VAL A 218 8.38 -24.13 5.22
N SER A 219 9.31 -24.67 4.44
CA SER A 219 9.82 -26.00 4.65
C SER A 219 10.24 -26.05 6.11
N GLU A 220 9.51 -26.81 6.93
CA GLU A 220 9.93 -27.26 8.23
C GLU A 220 11.17 -28.14 8.04
N ASP A 221 12.32 -27.48 7.97
CA ASP A 221 13.61 -28.18 8.03
C ASP A 221 14.53 -27.42 9.01
N PHE A 222 14.06 -27.33 10.26
CA PHE A 222 14.96 -27.15 11.38
C PHE A 222 15.49 -28.51 11.81
N GLY A 223 16.24 -29.13 10.90
CA GLY A 223 17.04 -30.30 11.18
C GLY A 223 18.17 -29.96 12.15
N SER A 224 18.02 -30.45 13.37
CA SER A 224 19.08 -30.96 14.26
C SER A 224 20.47 -30.31 14.10
N LEU A 225 20.73 -29.29 14.89
CA LEU A 225 22.10 -28.96 15.28
C LEU A 225 22.62 -30.06 16.20
N LYS A 226 23.41 -30.98 15.64
CA LYS A 226 24.26 -31.86 16.40
C LYS A 226 25.40 -31.04 17.02
N THR A 227 25.46 -31.11 18.34
CA THR A 227 26.61 -30.78 19.19
C THR A 227 27.87 -31.47 18.69
N PHE A 228 28.94 -30.69 18.47
CA PHE A 228 30.33 -31.04 18.75
C PHE A 228 31.04 -29.77 19.22
#